data_e1c5532356f9456532dce47074001922
#
_entry.id   e1c5532356f9456532dce47074001922
#
_cell.length_a   1.000
_cell.length_b   1.000
_cell.length_c   1.000
_cell.angle_alpha   90.00
_cell.angle_beta   90.00
_cell.angle_gamma   90.00
#
_symmetry.space_group_name_H-M   'P 1'
#
loop_
_entity.id
_entity.type
_entity.pdbx_description
1 polymer ?
#
loop_
_entity_poly.entity_id
_entity_poly.type
_entity_poly.pdbx_seq_one_letter_code
_entity_poly.pdbx_strand_id
1 'polypeptide(L)'
;LGVVGAVIGTIWVSAATVYENHTVNKTVEGIFLTARNIQNLISIRDSETIGELTSLDNLAIQSEVAPKDWVINGSLKIFNGGSVTIMNRQGGSPRFDLVIYTQPKSICAKIVLRTSEASAKAQTNRLGQNINGLVLIQVYPNAAVKHLDSFPLEISTADSMCAVGNNTIYFTFNYTRIN
;
A
#
# COMPACT_ATOMS: atom_id res chain seq x y z
N LEU A 1 40.05 21.04 6.76
CA LEU A 1 39.29 20.42 5.64
C LEU A 1 38.46 19.21 6.09
N GLY A 2 38.88 18.40 7.12
CA GLY A 2 38.15 17.22 7.58
C GLY A 2 36.78 17.52 8.23
N VAL A 3 36.64 18.61 8.97
CA VAL A 3 35.40 18.95 9.70
C VAL A 3 34.27 19.35 8.76
N VAL A 4 34.57 20.08 7.67
CA VAL A 4 33.57 20.50 6.68
C VAL A 4 32.97 19.30 5.94
N GLY A 5 33.80 18.31 5.60
CA GLY A 5 33.34 17.08 4.95
C GLY A 5 32.42 16.25 5.83
N ALA A 6 32.70 16.17 7.13
CA ALA A 6 31.86 15.44 8.09
C ALA A 6 30.47 16.10 8.26
N VAL A 7 30.42 17.43 8.34
CA VAL A 7 29.16 18.19 8.46
C VAL A 7 28.29 18.03 7.21
N ILE A 8 28.87 18.16 6.03
CA ILE A 8 28.14 17.97 4.77
C ILE A 8 27.60 16.54 4.67
N GLY A 9 28.42 15.53 5.03
CA GLY A 9 28.01 14.13 5.01
C GLY A 9 26.80 13.84 5.92
N THR A 10 26.79 14.39 7.14
CA THR A 10 25.65 14.19 8.08
C THR A 10 24.37 14.87 7.60
N ILE A 11 24.46 16.04 6.95
CA ILE A 11 23.31 16.73 6.38
C ILE A 11 22.69 15.90 5.25
N TRP A 12 23.50 15.33 4.35
CA TRP A 12 23.00 14.51 3.25
C TRP A 12 22.31 13.23 3.73
N VAL A 13 22.88 12.53 4.72
CA VAL A 13 22.26 11.32 5.30
C VAL A 13 20.93 11.67 5.95
N SER A 14 20.87 12.76 6.71
CA SER A 14 19.64 13.22 7.36
C SER A 14 18.57 13.59 6.35
N ALA A 15 18.93 14.33 5.29
CA ALA A 15 18.00 14.71 4.21
C ALA A 15 17.45 13.48 3.47
N ALA A 16 18.29 12.50 3.14
CA ALA A 16 17.88 11.25 2.50
C ALA A 16 16.87 10.47 3.36
N THR A 17 17.11 10.38 4.67
CA THR A 17 16.20 9.68 5.60
C THR A 17 14.85 10.39 5.72
N VAL A 18 14.84 11.73 5.79
CA VAL A 18 13.60 12.52 5.82
C VAL A 18 12.81 12.33 4.53
N TYR A 19 13.47 12.40 3.39
CA TYR A 19 12.83 12.20 2.08
C TYR A 19 12.23 10.79 1.95
N GLU A 20 12.97 9.75 2.34
CA GLU A 20 12.49 8.36 2.32
C GLU A 20 11.25 8.20 3.21
N ASN A 21 11.28 8.72 4.44
CA ASN A 21 10.15 8.64 5.37
C ASN A 21 8.92 9.41 4.84
N HIS A 22 9.13 10.58 4.22
CA HIS A 22 8.06 11.33 3.58
C HIS A 22 7.41 10.53 2.44
N THR A 23 8.22 9.94 1.57
CA THR A 23 7.77 9.10 0.45
C THR A 23 6.97 7.89 0.93
N VAL A 24 7.46 7.19 1.96
CA VAL A 24 6.74 6.06 2.56
C VAL A 24 5.39 6.49 3.13
N ASN A 25 5.34 7.57 3.90
CA ASN A 25 4.10 8.07 4.49
C ASN A 25 3.08 8.45 3.42
N LYS A 26 3.50 9.16 2.37
CA LYS A 26 2.65 9.52 1.22
C LYS A 26 2.16 8.27 0.47
N THR A 27 2.99 7.25 0.34
CA THR A 27 2.59 5.98 -0.27
C THR A 27 1.51 5.29 0.56
N VAL A 28 1.69 5.20 1.87
CA VAL A 28 0.70 4.60 2.79
C VAL A 28 -0.62 5.36 2.77
N GLU A 29 -0.58 6.69 2.83
CA GLU A 29 -1.76 7.55 2.68
C GLU A 29 -2.49 7.28 1.36
N GLY A 30 -1.76 7.20 0.25
CA GLY A 30 -2.28 6.89 -1.08
C GLY A 30 -2.92 5.50 -1.16
N ILE A 31 -2.33 4.48 -0.52
CA ILE A 31 -2.91 3.13 -0.44
C ILE A 31 -4.31 3.16 0.17
N PHE A 32 -4.45 3.77 1.36
CA PHE A 32 -5.74 3.82 2.04
C PHE A 32 -6.75 4.74 1.35
N LEU A 33 -6.30 5.87 0.78
CA LEU A 33 -7.17 6.75 0.01
C LEU A 33 -7.75 6.02 -1.21
N THR A 34 -6.89 5.36 -1.98
CA THR A 34 -7.28 4.58 -3.15
C THR A 34 -8.24 3.45 -2.77
N ALA A 35 -7.91 2.68 -1.73
CA ALA A 35 -8.76 1.60 -1.26
C ALA A 35 -10.16 2.10 -0.84
N ARG A 36 -10.24 3.19 -0.08
CA ARG A 36 -11.48 3.80 0.35
C ARG A 36 -12.32 4.31 -0.84
N ASN A 37 -11.66 4.94 -1.81
CA ASN A 37 -12.35 5.48 -2.98
C ASN A 37 -12.89 4.35 -3.87
N ILE A 38 -12.13 3.25 -4.03
CA ILE A 38 -12.60 2.06 -4.75
C ILE A 38 -13.82 1.46 -4.03
N GLN A 39 -13.77 1.29 -2.71
CA GLN A 39 -14.90 0.78 -1.93
C GLN A 39 -16.16 1.65 -2.11
N ASN A 40 -16.00 2.99 -2.11
CA ASN A 40 -17.10 3.91 -2.36
C ASN A 40 -17.65 3.78 -3.79
N LEU A 41 -16.76 3.69 -4.79
CA LEU A 41 -17.15 3.57 -6.20
C LEU A 41 -17.93 2.28 -6.44
N ILE A 42 -17.49 1.17 -5.84
CA ILE A 42 -18.13 -0.15 -5.96
C ILE A 42 -19.47 -0.19 -5.23
N SER A 43 -19.61 0.50 -4.09
CA SER A 43 -20.88 0.58 -3.37
C SER A 43 -21.99 1.29 -4.16
N ILE A 44 -21.61 2.10 -5.17
CA ILE A 44 -22.53 2.86 -6.03
C ILE A 44 -22.85 2.11 -7.32
N ARG A 45 -21.96 1.21 -7.78
CA ARG A 45 -22.10 0.43 -9.00
C ARG A 45 -22.48 -1.01 -8.66
N ASP A 46 -23.27 -1.64 -9.56
CA ASP A 46 -23.61 -3.05 -9.42
C ASP A 46 -22.34 -3.91 -9.39
N SER A 47 -22.22 -4.71 -8.33
CA SER A 47 -21.05 -5.56 -8.08
C SER A 47 -20.78 -6.58 -9.21
N GLU A 48 -21.78 -6.93 -10.00
CA GLU A 48 -21.66 -7.84 -11.15
C GLU A 48 -20.75 -7.27 -12.24
N THR A 49 -20.92 -5.99 -12.60
CA THR A 49 -20.13 -5.35 -13.67
C THR A 49 -18.64 -5.24 -13.30
N ILE A 50 -18.33 -5.12 -12.00
CA ILE A 50 -16.95 -5.00 -11.50
C ILE A 50 -16.32 -6.39 -11.34
N GLY A 51 -17.12 -7.41 -11.03
CA GLY A 51 -16.67 -8.80 -10.87
C GLY A 51 -16.02 -9.39 -12.13
N GLU A 52 -16.35 -8.87 -13.31
CA GLU A 52 -15.78 -9.32 -14.58
C GLU A 52 -14.44 -8.65 -14.94
N LEU A 53 -14.09 -7.51 -14.29
CA LEU A 53 -12.84 -6.79 -14.57
C LEU A 53 -11.67 -7.45 -13.86
N THR A 54 -10.67 -7.87 -14.62
CA THR A 54 -9.41 -8.41 -14.08
C THR A 54 -8.48 -7.31 -13.56
N SER A 55 -8.54 -6.10 -14.13
CA SER A 55 -7.77 -4.92 -13.69
C SER A 55 -8.70 -3.72 -13.50
N LEU A 56 -8.51 -3.03 -12.39
CA LEU A 56 -9.24 -1.81 -12.04
C LEU A 56 -8.43 -0.54 -12.31
N ASP A 57 -7.24 -0.63 -12.91
CA ASP A 57 -6.34 0.52 -13.12
C ASP A 57 -6.98 1.63 -13.93
N ASN A 58 -7.58 1.28 -15.09
CA ASN A 58 -8.25 2.26 -15.95
C ASN A 58 -9.44 2.90 -15.24
N LEU A 59 -10.20 2.11 -14.49
CA LEU A 59 -11.32 2.62 -13.71
C LEU A 59 -10.83 3.58 -12.62
N ALA A 60 -9.74 3.25 -11.93
CA ALA A 60 -9.15 4.07 -10.87
C ALA A 60 -8.61 5.41 -11.42
N ILE A 61 -8.04 5.41 -12.62
CA ILE A 61 -7.54 6.61 -13.28
C ILE A 61 -8.72 7.49 -13.75
N GLN A 62 -9.68 6.91 -14.47
CA GLN A 62 -10.82 7.65 -15.05
C GLN A 62 -11.77 8.21 -14.00
N SER A 63 -11.94 7.52 -12.88
CA SER A 63 -12.82 7.94 -11.78
C SER A 63 -12.08 8.75 -10.70
N GLU A 64 -10.83 9.12 -10.94
CA GLU A 64 -9.98 9.90 -10.03
C GLU A 64 -9.91 9.31 -8.59
N VAL A 65 -10.01 7.98 -8.45
CA VAL A 65 -9.97 7.31 -7.15
C VAL A 65 -8.55 7.16 -6.60
N ALA A 66 -7.55 7.10 -7.48
CA ALA A 66 -6.14 7.15 -7.09
C ALA A 66 -5.66 8.60 -6.89
N PRO A 67 -4.65 8.84 -6.04
CA PRO A 67 -4.04 10.15 -5.92
C PRO A 67 -3.57 10.68 -7.29
N LYS A 68 -3.80 11.98 -7.55
CA LYS A 68 -3.44 12.58 -8.86
C LYS A 68 -1.95 12.48 -9.16
N ASP A 69 -1.11 12.58 -8.14
CA ASP A 69 0.34 12.45 -8.21
C ASP A 69 0.82 11.00 -8.45
N TRP A 70 -0.07 10.02 -8.33
CA TRP A 70 0.20 8.63 -8.75
C TRP A 70 -0.06 8.40 -10.25
N VAL A 71 -0.82 9.27 -10.91
CA VAL A 71 -1.14 9.11 -12.34
C VAL A 71 -0.04 9.76 -13.17
N ILE A 72 0.85 8.95 -13.74
CA ILE A 72 1.99 9.39 -14.55
C ILE A 72 1.88 8.70 -15.92
N ASN A 73 1.69 9.48 -16.97
CA ASN A 73 1.58 9.00 -18.37
C ASN A 73 0.52 7.87 -18.53
N GLY A 74 -0.64 8.04 -17.88
CA GLY A 74 -1.73 7.05 -17.96
C GLY A 74 -1.49 5.75 -17.21
N SER A 75 -0.49 5.70 -16.34
CA SER A 75 -0.17 4.55 -15.48
C SER A 75 -0.09 4.98 -14.03
N LEU A 76 -0.39 4.04 -13.11
CA LEU A 76 -0.27 4.29 -11.68
C LEU A 76 1.16 4.04 -11.21
N LYS A 77 1.77 5.03 -10.57
CA LYS A 77 3.12 4.96 -9.99
C LYS A 77 3.16 5.69 -8.66
N ILE A 78 3.96 5.19 -7.73
CA ILE A 78 4.26 5.89 -6.48
C ILE A 78 5.50 6.79 -6.62
N PHE A 79 5.73 7.66 -5.65
CA PHE A 79 6.80 8.69 -5.68
C PHE A 79 8.22 8.19 -5.93
N ASN A 80 8.53 6.94 -5.56
CA ASN A 80 9.85 6.34 -5.82
C ASN A 80 9.94 5.60 -7.16
N GLY A 81 8.95 5.79 -8.05
CA GLY A 81 8.91 5.17 -9.38
C GLY A 81 8.36 3.75 -9.42
N GLY A 82 7.98 3.16 -8.29
CA GLY A 82 7.33 1.84 -8.25
C GLY A 82 5.98 1.86 -8.96
N SER A 83 5.70 0.86 -9.81
CA SER A 83 4.40 0.72 -10.47
C SER A 83 3.35 0.25 -9.47
N VAL A 84 2.11 0.71 -9.66
CA VAL A 84 0.94 0.27 -8.91
C VAL A 84 -0.06 -0.36 -9.86
N THR A 85 -0.67 -1.45 -9.45
CA THR A 85 -1.79 -2.09 -10.16
C THR A 85 -2.88 -2.43 -9.17
N ILE A 86 -4.13 -2.26 -9.59
CA ILE A 86 -5.29 -2.61 -8.80
C ILE A 86 -6.00 -3.76 -9.49
N MET A 87 -6.06 -4.90 -8.83
CA MET A 87 -6.61 -6.13 -9.41
C MET A 87 -7.84 -6.59 -8.65
N ASN A 88 -8.86 -7.01 -9.39
CA ASN A 88 -9.98 -7.72 -8.80
C ASN A 88 -9.56 -9.14 -8.48
N ARG A 89 -9.86 -9.63 -7.29
CA ARG A 89 -9.58 -11.01 -6.90
C ARG A 89 -10.68 -11.91 -7.42
N GLN A 90 -10.36 -12.67 -8.49
CA GLN A 90 -11.27 -13.64 -9.09
C GLN A 90 -11.62 -14.77 -8.09
N GLY A 91 -12.81 -15.35 -8.21
CA GLY A 91 -13.22 -16.52 -7.41
C GLY A 91 -14.33 -16.25 -6.39
N GLY A 92 -15.18 -15.24 -6.62
CA GLY A 92 -16.37 -14.98 -5.79
C GLY A 92 -16.08 -14.35 -4.42
N SER A 93 -14.82 -13.97 -4.17
CA SER A 93 -14.45 -13.23 -2.97
C SER A 93 -14.65 -11.73 -3.20
N PRO A 94 -15.40 -11.01 -2.36
CA PRO A 94 -15.62 -9.57 -2.51
C PRO A 94 -14.37 -8.78 -2.09
N ARG A 95 -13.25 -8.98 -2.82
CA ARG A 95 -11.93 -8.42 -2.49
C ARG A 95 -11.21 -7.90 -3.72
N PHE A 96 -10.34 -6.93 -3.52
CA PHE A 96 -9.37 -6.47 -4.51
C PHE A 96 -7.98 -6.38 -3.90
N ASP A 97 -6.96 -6.48 -4.75
CA ASP A 97 -5.56 -6.32 -4.38
C ASP A 97 -5.03 -5.00 -4.96
N LEU A 98 -4.42 -4.17 -4.12
CA LEU A 98 -3.57 -3.08 -4.53
C LEU A 98 -2.12 -3.59 -4.48
N VAL A 99 -1.46 -3.61 -5.62
CA VAL A 99 -0.14 -4.21 -5.78
C VAL A 99 0.89 -3.14 -6.07
N ILE A 100 1.97 -3.10 -5.31
CA ILE A 100 3.11 -2.20 -5.52
C ILE A 100 4.32 -3.03 -5.92
N TYR A 101 4.86 -2.73 -7.10
CA TYR A 101 6.01 -3.45 -7.67
C TYR A 101 7.33 -2.73 -7.40
N THR A 102 8.43 -3.52 -7.50
CA THR A 102 9.80 -3.01 -7.56
C THR A 102 10.24 -2.19 -6.35
N GLN A 103 9.93 -2.65 -5.14
CA GLN A 103 10.36 -1.96 -3.93
C GLN A 103 11.68 -2.54 -3.39
N PRO A 104 12.72 -1.73 -3.15
CA PRO A 104 13.91 -2.17 -2.44
C PRO A 104 13.54 -2.57 -0.99
N LYS A 105 14.36 -3.45 -0.38
CA LYS A 105 14.07 -4.04 0.93
C LYS A 105 13.71 -3.00 2.00
N SER A 106 14.50 -1.92 2.12
CA SER A 106 14.28 -0.90 3.15
C SER A 106 12.93 -0.18 3.00
N ILE A 107 12.56 0.17 1.78
CA ILE A 107 11.28 0.82 1.49
C ILE A 107 10.11 -0.16 1.66
N CYS A 108 10.27 -1.40 1.16
CA CYS A 108 9.29 -2.47 1.34
C CYS A 108 8.95 -2.65 2.83
N ALA A 109 9.95 -2.86 3.69
CA ALA A 109 9.75 -3.07 5.12
C ALA A 109 9.04 -1.88 5.79
N LYS A 110 9.42 -0.65 5.44
CA LYS A 110 8.77 0.56 5.97
C LYS A 110 7.32 0.69 5.51
N ILE A 111 7.03 0.43 4.23
CA ILE A 111 5.64 0.47 3.71
C ILE A 111 4.80 -0.59 4.42
N VAL A 112 5.26 -1.83 4.52
CA VAL A 112 4.57 -2.93 5.20
C VAL A 112 4.30 -2.58 6.66
N LEU A 113 5.31 -2.11 7.40
CA LEU A 113 5.19 -1.73 8.80
C LEU A 113 4.17 -0.60 8.99
N ARG A 114 4.32 0.51 8.26
CA ARG A 114 3.44 1.68 8.38
C ARG A 114 2.01 1.39 7.97
N THR A 115 1.80 0.55 6.94
CA THR A 115 0.45 0.14 6.54
C THR A 115 -0.20 -0.71 7.63
N SER A 116 0.54 -1.64 8.25
CA SER A 116 0.04 -2.44 9.37
C SER A 116 -0.30 -1.61 10.60
N GLU A 117 0.54 -0.62 10.96
CA GLU A 117 0.29 0.33 12.06
C GLU A 117 -0.96 1.18 11.80
N ALA A 118 -1.10 1.72 10.58
CA ALA A 118 -2.25 2.53 10.19
C ALA A 118 -3.55 1.70 10.20
N SER A 119 -3.48 0.44 9.75
CA SER A 119 -4.61 -0.48 9.81
C SER A 119 -5.01 -0.81 11.24
N ALA A 120 -4.06 -1.09 12.13
CA ALA A 120 -4.32 -1.37 13.53
C ALA A 120 -4.97 -0.18 14.26
N LYS A 121 -4.51 1.04 14.00
CA LYS A 121 -5.09 2.27 14.58
C LYS A 121 -6.52 2.53 14.13
N ALA A 122 -6.87 2.11 12.92
CA ALA A 122 -8.22 2.28 12.37
C ALA A 122 -9.21 1.20 12.85
N GLN A 123 -8.76 0.22 13.62
CA GLN A 123 -9.52 -0.98 13.98
C GLN A 123 -10.65 -0.80 14.99
N THR A 124 -10.84 0.34 15.59
CA THR A 124 -11.81 0.44 16.68
C THR A 124 -13.07 1.23 16.32
N ASN A 125 -13.94 0.61 15.51
CA ASN A 125 -15.36 0.81 15.77
C ASN A 125 -15.76 -0.09 16.97
N ARG A 126 -16.89 0.19 17.62
CA ARG A 126 -17.42 -0.54 18.80
C ARG A 126 -17.59 -2.07 18.59
N LEU A 127 -17.34 -2.59 17.39
CA LEU A 127 -17.56 -4.00 16.99
C LEU A 127 -16.25 -4.71 16.63
N GLY A 128 -15.07 -4.08 16.80
CA GLY A 128 -13.78 -4.72 16.51
C GLY A 128 -13.50 -4.92 15.00
N GLN A 129 -14.25 -4.26 14.13
CA GLN A 129 -14.14 -4.42 12.68
C GLN A 129 -13.18 -3.39 12.09
N ASN A 130 -12.37 -3.82 11.11
CA ASN A 130 -11.42 -2.96 10.43
C ASN A 130 -12.11 -2.00 9.46
N ILE A 131 -12.22 -0.73 9.84
CA ILE A 131 -12.88 0.31 9.05
C ILE A 131 -12.20 0.52 7.69
N ASN A 132 -10.92 0.21 7.56
CA ASN A 132 -10.16 0.40 6.32
C ASN A 132 -10.31 -0.77 5.33
N GLY A 133 -10.92 -1.89 5.74
CA GLY A 133 -11.12 -3.06 4.89
C GLY A 133 -9.86 -3.84 4.51
N LEU A 134 -8.67 -3.47 5.01
CA LEU A 134 -7.44 -4.25 4.79
C LEU A 134 -7.53 -5.59 5.50
N VAL A 135 -7.33 -6.68 4.76
CA VAL A 135 -7.48 -8.06 5.24
C VAL A 135 -6.13 -8.74 5.43
N LEU A 136 -5.21 -8.54 4.48
CA LEU A 136 -3.89 -9.13 4.54
C LEU A 136 -2.85 -8.31 3.78
N ILE A 137 -1.59 -8.51 4.15
CA ILE A 137 -0.40 -8.03 3.43
C ILE A 137 0.40 -9.25 3.00
N GLN A 138 0.76 -9.32 1.72
CA GLN A 138 1.61 -10.38 1.17
C GLN A 138 2.79 -9.77 0.42
N VAL A 139 3.99 -10.34 0.58
CA VAL A 139 5.22 -9.84 -0.05
C VAL A 139 5.92 -10.96 -0.80
N TYR A 140 6.28 -10.68 -2.06
CA TYR A 140 7.11 -11.54 -2.90
C TYR A 140 8.50 -10.93 -3.10
N PRO A 141 9.56 -11.75 -3.29
CA PRO A 141 9.54 -13.20 -3.55
C PRO A 141 9.39 -14.09 -2.32
N ASN A 142 9.47 -13.57 -1.09
CA ASN A 142 9.43 -14.41 0.11
C ASN A 142 8.08 -15.11 0.36
N ALA A 143 7.04 -14.79 -0.42
CA ALA A 143 5.68 -15.28 -0.25
C ALA A 143 5.13 -15.14 1.19
N ALA A 144 5.69 -14.20 1.96
CA ALA A 144 5.29 -13.95 3.34
C ALA A 144 3.89 -13.33 3.38
N VAL A 145 2.99 -13.94 4.15
CA VAL A 145 1.59 -13.49 4.30
C VAL A 145 1.33 -13.14 5.76
N LYS A 146 0.72 -11.98 6.00
CA LYS A 146 0.23 -11.56 7.32
C LYS A 146 -1.22 -11.13 7.24
N HIS A 147 -2.05 -11.72 8.07
CA HIS A 147 -3.47 -11.41 8.20
C HIS A 147 -3.70 -10.28 9.21
N LEU A 148 -4.90 -9.71 9.17
CA LEU A 148 -5.32 -8.58 9.99
C LEU A 148 -5.13 -8.78 11.50
N ASP A 149 -5.36 -10.00 12.01
CA ASP A 149 -5.20 -10.37 13.42
C ASP A 149 -3.76 -10.29 13.92
N SER A 150 -2.78 -10.23 12.99
CA SER A 150 -1.35 -10.04 13.30
C SER A 150 -0.93 -8.56 13.34
N PHE A 151 -1.83 -7.59 13.14
CA PHE A 151 -1.48 -6.17 13.12
C PHE A 151 -1.60 -5.50 14.49
N PRO A 152 -0.76 -4.49 14.82
CA PRO A 152 0.39 -4.02 14.02
C PRO A 152 1.53 -5.04 14.00
N LEU A 153 2.29 -5.05 12.91
CA LEU A 153 3.46 -5.91 12.78
C LEU A 153 4.64 -5.34 13.58
N GLU A 154 5.49 -6.22 14.09
CA GLU A 154 6.79 -5.84 14.63
C GLU A 154 7.78 -5.50 13.50
N ILE A 155 8.77 -4.64 13.80
CA ILE A 155 9.81 -4.22 12.84
C ILE A 155 10.56 -5.43 12.26
N SER A 156 10.93 -6.39 13.10
CA SER A 156 11.62 -7.63 12.71
C SER A 156 10.78 -8.47 11.73
N THR A 157 9.47 -8.53 11.95
CA THR A 157 8.54 -9.23 11.07
C THR A 157 8.44 -8.53 9.71
N ALA A 158 8.24 -7.21 9.69
CA ALA A 158 8.19 -6.44 8.45
C ALA A 158 9.49 -6.55 7.64
N ASP A 159 10.64 -6.50 8.30
CA ASP A 159 11.95 -6.67 7.66
C ASP A 159 12.13 -8.09 7.08
N SER A 160 11.68 -9.12 7.78
CA SER A 160 11.78 -10.52 7.32
C SER A 160 10.85 -10.83 6.13
N MET A 161 9.74 -10.09 5.98
CA MET A 161 8.84 -10.24 4.83
C MET A 161 9.50 -9.79 3.53
N CYS A 162 10.42 -8.81 3.60
CA CYS A 162 11.04 -8.19 2.43
C CYS A 162 12.41 -8.80 2.13
N ALA A 163 12.61 -9.28 0.89
CA ALA A 163 13.87 -9.81 0.41
C ALA A 163 14.88 -8.71 0.04
N VAL A 164 16.14 -9.08 -0.05
CA VAL A 164 17.16 -8.24 -0.70
C VAL A 164 16.83 -8.17 -2.19
N GLY A 165 16.79 -6.95 -2.75
CA GLY A 165 16.40 -6.70 -4.15
C GLY A 165 14.99 -6.14 -4.26
N ASN A 166 14.33 -6.45 -5.37
CA ASN A 166 13.00 -5.92 -5.67
C ASN A 166 11.89 -6.77 -5.05
N ASN A 167 10.99 -6.11 -4.34
CA ASN A 167 9.84 -6.75 -3.71
C ASN A 167 8.55 -6.29 -4.39
N THR A 168 7.57 -7.18 -4.43
CA THR A 168 6.19 -6.88 -4.82
C THR A 168 5.30 -7.05 -3.60
N ILE A 169 4.55 -6.00 -3.26
CA ILE A 169 3.71 -5.95 -2.06
C ILE A 169 2.25 -5.97 -2.51
N TYR A 170 1.49 -6.92 -1.99
CA TYR A 170 0.04 -7.03 -2.18
C TYR A 170 -0.67 -6.59 -0.91
N PHE A 171 -1.59 -5.66 -1.05
CA PHE A 171 -2.52 -5.23 -0.02
C PHE A 171 -3.92 -5.67 -0.44
N THR A 172 -4.49 -6.65 0.26
CA THR A 172 -5.84 -7.15 -0.04
C THR A 172 -6.86 -6.44 0.81
N PHE A 173 -7.87 -5.87 0.16
CA PHE A 173 -8.98 -5.16 0.79
C PHE A 173 -10.31 -5.84 0.49
N ASN A 174 -11.26 -5.76 1.44
CA ASN A 174 -12.66 -6.11 1.17
C ASN A 174 -13.35 -4.99 0.40
N TYR A 175 -14.28 -5.35 -0.51
CA TYR A 175 -15.13 -4.38 -1.19
C TYR A 175 -16.15 -3.73 -0.26
N THR A 176 -16.75 -4.50 0.62
CA THR A 176 -17.74 -3.99 1.56
C THR A 176 -17.07 -3.33 2.74
N ARG A 177 -17.40 -2.07 3.03
CA ARG A 177 -17.23 -1.53 4.36
C ARG A 177 -18.09 -2.37 5.29
N ILE A 178 -17.47 -2.98 6.27
CA ILE A 178 -18.20 -3.55 7.39
C ILE A 178 -18.71 -2.33 8.19
N ASN A 179 -20.00 -2.02 8.06
CA ASN A 179 -20.68 -0.94 8.79
C ASN A 179 -20.80 -1.28 10.28
#